data_bd7797328939529edc86327186c1de01
#
_entry.id   bd7797328939529edc86327186c1de01
#
_cell.length_a   1.000
_cell.length_b   1.000
_cell.length_c   1.000
_cell.angle_alpha   90.00
_cell.angle_beta   90.00
_cell.angle_gamma   90.00
#
_symmetry.space_group_name_H-M   'P 1'
#
loop_
_entity.id
_entity.type
_entity.pdbx_description
1 polymer ?
#
loop_
_entity_poly.entity_id
_entity_poly.type
_entity_poly.pdbx_seq_one_letter_code
_entity_poly.pdbx_strand_id
1 'polypeptide(L)'
;ATALLNNHTVLLLAGREQNFKEYDQAFSGFSQNGSAVIIIGAGRVGRETAKTLESMNIPYRVIESDEKKCGMVKNSILGDAAEKAVLDRAGFNNAPAVIITSHNDESNVYLTIYCRKLRPDIQIITRAFLHRNVEPLHRAGADFVMSQDHMGANTIFNLLNRAEILMVTEGLDIFSQKTPESLVGVQLRDSKITEKTGCSLVAIKGDQGTIITPSPDHQFSENGEIILIGDEAAEKSFESKFCSN
;
A
#
# COMPACT_ATOMS: atom_id res chain seq x y z
N ALA A 1 -15.95 13.15 -14.37
CA ALA A 1 -15.42 12.03 -15.15
C ALA A 1 -16.01 10.74 -14.59
N THR A 2 -16.53 9.87 -15.45
CA THR A 2 -17.01 8.53 -15.07
C THR A 2 -15.91 7.53 -15.41
N ALA A 3 -15.30 6.96 -14.38
CA ALA A 3 -14.38 5.85 -14.54
C ALA A 3 -15.14 4.52 -14.38
N LEU A 4 -14.93 3.58 -15.28
CA LEU A 4 -15.45 2.22 -15.13
C LEU A 4 -14.50 1.42 -14.25
N LEU A 5 -14.99 0.95 -13.11
CA LEU A 5 -14.24 0.07 -12.22
C LEU A 5 -14.43 -1.39 -12.65
N ASN A 6 -13.36 -2.14 -12.67
CA ASN A 6 -13.38 -3.60 -12.91
C ASN A 6 -12.66 -4.33 -11.77
N ASN A 7 -12.66 -5.66 -11.81
CA ASN A 7 -12.07 -6.49 -10.76
C ASN A 7 -10.54 -6.33 -10.57
N HIS A 8 -9.87 -5.63 -11.48
CA HIS A 8 -8.44 -5.33 -11.42
C HIS A 8 -8.15 -3.85 -11.11
N THR A 9 -9.20 -3.06 -10.83
CA THR A 9 -9.02 -1.64 -10.50
C THR A 9 -8.55 -1.50 -9.07
N VAL A 10 -7.40 -0.88 -8.87
CA VAL A 10 -6.90 -0.47 -7.56
C VAL A 10 -7.43 0.94 -7.27
N LEU A 11 -8.09 1.10 -6.12
CA LEU A 11 -8.58 2.38 -5.64
C LEU A 11 -7.67 2.89 -4.54
N LEU A 12 -7.19 4.11 -4.70
CA LEU A 12 -6.53 4.83 -3.63
C LEU A 12 -7.53 5.80 -2.99
N LEU A 13 -7.75 5.64 -1.71
CA LEU A 13 -8.64 6.49 -0.93
C LEU A 13 -7.82 7.40 -0.02
N ALA A 14 -8.11 8.71 -0.07
CA ALA A 14 -7.57 9.68 0.85
C ALA A 14 -8.70 10.29 1.68
N GLY A 15 -8.52 10.36 3.01
CA GLY A 15 -9.56 10.85 3.90
C GLY A 15 -9.09 10.92 5.35
N ARG A 16 -9.99 11.35 6.24
CA ARG A 16 -9.75 11.30 7.69
C ARG A 16 -10.05 9.89 8.21
N GLU A 17 -9.50 9.52 9.36
CA GLU A 17 -9.71 8.21 10.01
C GLU A 17 -11.20 7.83 10.12
N GLN A 18 -12.06 8.80 10.42
CA GLN A 18 -13.50 8.58 10.51
C GLN A 18 -14.11 8.18 9.16
N ASN A 19 -13.67 8.79 8.05
CA ASN A 19 -14.15 8.44 6.71
C ASN A 19 -13.73 7.02 6.31
N PHE A 20 -12.52 6.58 6.73
CA PHE A 20 -12.09 5.19 6.51
C PHE A 20 -12.93 4.21 7.33
N LYS A 21 -13.28 4.52 8.59
CA LYS A 21 -14.19 3.68 9.38
C LYS A 21 -15.57 3.54 8.74
N GLU A 22 -16.12 4.63 8.21
CA GLU A 22 -17.40 4.62 7.48
C GLU A 22 -17.30 3.82 6.17
N TYR A 23 -16.20 3.98 5.42
CA TYR A 23 -15.92 3.20 4.22
C TYR A 23 -15.78 1.70 4.55
N ASP A 24 -15.03 1.36 5.58
CA ASP A 24 -14.86 -0.01 6.04
C ASP A 24 -16.19 -0.65 6.46
N GLN A 25 -17.06 0.08 7.13
CA GLN A 25 -18.41 -0.41 7.47
C GLN A 25 -19.28 -0.63 6.23
N ALA A 26 -19.12 0.20 5.22
CA ALA A 26 -19.96 0.13 3.99
C ALA A 26 -19.44 -0.89 2.98
N PHE A 27 -18.13 -1.09 2.87
CA PHE A 27 -17.51 -1.78 1.75
C PHE A 27 -16.51 -2.89 2.12
N SER A 28 -16.01 -2.95 3.37
CA SER A 28 -15.00 -3.97 3.70
C SER A 28 -15.62 -5.34 3.94
N GLY A 29 -15.35 -6.26 3.05
CA GLY A 29 -15.56 -7.69 3.27
C GLY A 29 -14.61 -8.31 4.31
N PHE A 30 -13.60 -7.57 4.79
CA PHE A 30 -12.57 -8.07 5.71
C PHE A 30 -13.13 -8.45 7.09
N SER A 31 -14.20 -7.80 7.55
CA SER A 31 -14.70 -7.97 8.92
C SER A 31 -15.99 -8.79 9.03
N GLN A 32 -16.71 -9.01 7.94
CA GLN A 32 -18.09 -9.55 8.05
C GLN A 32 -18.20 -11.06 8.29
N ASN A 33 -17.15 -11.85 8.01
CA ASN A 33 -17.24 -13.33 8.11
C ASN A 33 -16.34 -13.96 9.18
N GLY A 34 -15.59 -13.20 9.98
CA GLY A 34 -14.67 -13.76 10.98
C GLY A 34 -13.54 -14.63 10.38
N SER A 35 -13.33 -14.57 9.07
CA SER A 35 -12.32 -15.35 8.37
C SER A 35 -10.92 -14.77 8.61
N ALA A 36 -9.96 -15.64 8.86
CA ALA A 36 -8.60 -15.22 9.22
C ALA A 36 -7.76 -14.90 7.98
N VAL A 37 -6.96 -13.82 8.06
CA VAL A 37 -5.87 -13.56 7.13
C VAL A 37 -4.79 -14.63 7.29
N ILE A 38 -4.28 -15.17 6.20
CA ILE A 38 -3.19 -16.15 6.24
C ILE A 38 -1.86 -15.44 6.07
N ILE A 39 -0.93 -15.68 6.98
CA ILE A 39 0.46 -15.23 6.88
C ILE A 39 1.33 -16.45 6.62
N ILE A 40 2.12 -16.45 5.56
CA ILE A 40 3.08 -17.51 5.26
C ILE A 40 4.47 -17.00 5.63
N GLY A 41 5.06 -17.65 6.64
CA GLY A 41 6.36 -17.33 7.22
C GLY A 41 6.27 -16.58 8.56
N ALA A 42 6.89 -17.14 9.60
CA ALA A 42 7.04 -16.54 10.94
C ALA A 42 8.42 -15.85 11.11
N GLY A 43 8.99 -15.32 10.03
CA GLY A 43 10.17 -14.47 10.06
C GLY A 43 9.90 -13.12 10.76
N ARG A 44 10.86 -12.19 10.71
CA ARG A 44 10.70 -10.86 11.31
C ARG A 44 9.45 -10.13 10.79
N VAL A 45 9.29 -10.06 9.47
CA VAL A 45 8.14 -9.38 8.86
C VAL A 45 6.83 -10.06 9.25
N GLY A 46 6.73 -11.40 9.08
CA GLY A 46 5.50 -12.13 9.40
C GLY A 46 5.08 -11.99 10.86
N ARG A 47 6.03 -11.99 11.81
CA ARG A 47 5.72 -11.77 13.23
C ARG A 47 5.22 -10.36 13.52
N GLU A 48 5.83 -9.34 12.93
CA GLU A 48 5.34 -7.95 13.12
C GLU A 48 3.97 -7.75 12.45
N THR A 49 3.75 -8.34 11.26
CA THR A 49 2.43 -8.37 10.63
C THR A 49 1.38 -9.03 11.55
N ALA A 50 1.71 -10.17 12.13
CA ALA A 50 0.81 -10.87 13.06
C ALA A 50 0.46 -10.00 14.29
N LYS A 51 1.45 -9.32 14.90
CA LYS A 51 1.22 -8.40 16.02
C LYS A 51 0.35 -7.21 15.61
N THR A 52 0.57 -6.65 14.44
CA THR A 52 -0.24 -5.54 13.93
C THR A 52 -1.69 -5.97 13.75
N LEU A 53 -1.94 -7.12 13.10
CA LEU A 53 -3.29 -7.65 12.93
C LEU A 53 -3.95 -7.96 14.28
N GLU A 54 -3.19 -8.51 15.26
CA GLU A 54 -3.68 -8.74 16.63
C GLU A 54 -4.09 -7.41 17.30
N SER A 55 -3.29 -6.35 17.18
CA SER A 55 -3.61 -5.04 17.75
C SER A 55 -4.84 -4.38 17.13
N MET A 56 -5.12 -4.69 15.88
CA MET A 56 -6.30 -4.22 15.13
C MET A 56 -7.52 -5.13 15.29
N ASN A 57 -7.43 -6.20 16.11
CA ASN A 57 -8.46 -7.23 16.27
C ASN A 57 -8.86 -7.92 14.94
N ILE A 58 -7.93 -8.04 14.00
CA ILE A 58 -8.14 -8.76 12.75
C ILE A 58 -7.71 -10.22 12.94
N PRO A 59 -8.60 -11.21 12.72
CA PRO A 59 -8.24 -12.62 12.82
C PRO A 59 -7.14 -13.00 11.84
N TYR A 60 -6.14 -13.74 12.31
CA TYR A 60 -5.05 -14.24 11.48
C TYR A 60 -4.60 -15.66 11.85
N ARG A 61 -3.94 -16.33 10.92
CA ARG A 61 -3.21 -17.59 11.14
C ARG A 61 -1.87 -17.53 10.42
N VAL A 62 -0.84 -18.10 11.04
CA VAL A 62 0.52 -18.11 10.50
C VAL A 62 0.91 -19.53 10.13
N ILE A 63 1.38 -19.75 8.91
CA ILE A 63 1.97 -21.03 8.48
C ILE A 63 3.48 -20.88 8.52
N GLU A 64 4.16 -21.78 9.22
CA GLU A 64 5.62 -21.81 9.31
C GLU A 64 6.14 -23.25 9.30
N SER A 65 7.18 -23.50 8.51
CA SER A 65 7.82 -24.80 8.37
C SER A 65 8.86 -25.10 9.44
N ASP A 66 9.45 -24.07 10.05
CA ASP A 66 10.43 -24.18 11.13
C ASP A 66 9.70 -24.25 12.48
N GLU A 67 9.84 -25.37 13.18
CA GLU A 67 9.19 -25.61 14.46
C GLU A 67 9.53 -24.56 15.52
N LYS A 68 10.81 -24.10 15.56
CA LYS A 68 11.23 -23.08 16.52
C LYS A 68 10.55 -21.75 16.27
N LYS A 69 10.43 -21.33 15.00
CA LYS A 69 9.76 -20.10 14.63
C LYS A 69 8.25 -20.20 14.82
N CYS A 70 7.66 -21.36 14.50
CA CYS A 70 6.25 -21.63 14.72
C CYS A 70 5.86 -21.41 16.18
N GLY A 71 6.66 -21.89 17.14
CA GLY A 71 6.42 -21.68 18.56
C GLY A 71 6.54 -20.24 19.07
N MET A 72 7.02 -19.30 18.23
CA MET A 72 7.15 -17.89 18.61
C MET A 72 5.93 -17.04 18.29
N VAL A 73 4.92 -17.57 17.63
CA VAL A 73 3.75 -16.82 17.15
C VAL A 73 2.46 -17.51 17.58
N LYS A 74 1.55 -16.74 18.10
CA LYS A 74 0.19 -17.25 18.36
C LYS A 74 -0.51 -17.62 17.04
N ASN A 75 -1.48 -18.50 17.12
CA ASN A 75 -2.27 -18.95 15.94
C ASN A 75 -1.42 -19.50 14.80
N SER A 76 -0.26 -20.08 15.12
CA SER A 76 0.65 -20.67 14.14
C SER A 76 0.28 -22.13 13.84
N ILE A 77 0.58 -22.54 12.62
CA ILE A 77 0.40 -23.90 12.08
C ILE A 77 1.75 -24.34 11.55
N LEU A 78 2.30 -25.40 12.13
CA LEU A 78 3.51 -26.01 11.64
C LEU A 78 3.22 -26.78 10.37
N GLY A 79 3.95 -26.46 9.30
CA GLY A 79 3.85 -27.13 8.01
C GLY A 79 4.39 -26.29 6.85
N ASP A 80 4.48 -26.94 5.69
CA ASP A 80 4.87 -26.27 4.45
C ASP A 80 3.62 -25.72 3.74
N ALA A 81 3.62 -24.43 3.43
CA ALA A 81 2.53 -23.76 2.71
C ALA A 81 2.40 -24.26 1.24
N ALA A 82 3.39 -24.94 0.70
CA ALA A 82 3.29 -25.64 -0.58
C ALA A 82 2.37 -26.87 -0.52
N GLU A 83 2.05 -27.37 0.67
CA GLU A 83 1.14 -28.47 0.86
C GLU A 83 -0.31 -27.98 1.00
N LYS A 84 -1.19 -28.41 0.09
CA LYS A 84 -2.60 -28.01 0.13
C LYS A 84 -3.27 -28.31 1.49
N ALA A 85 -2.95 -29.45 2.09
CA ALA A 85 -3.51 -29.85 3.39
C ALA A 85 -3.15 -28.86 4.52
N VAL A 86 -1.97 -28.21 4.44
CA VAL A 86 -1.55 -27.19 5.40
C VAL A 86 -2.34 -25.89 5.19
N LEU A 87 -2.52 -25.47 3.92
CA LEU A 87 -3.36 -24.33 3.57
C LEU A 87 -4.82 -24.55 4.00
N ASP A 88 -5.36 -25.76 3.78
CA ASP A 88 -6.74 -26.08 4.17
C ASP A 88 -6.92 -26.02 5.70
N ARG A 89 -5.95 -26.54 6.49
CA ARG A 89 -5.94 -26.41 7.96
C ARG A 89 -5.88 -24.95 8.41
N ALA A 90 -5.20 -24.11 7.66
CA ALA A 90 -5.13 -22.67 7.93
C ALA A 90 -6.41 -21.93 7.54
N GLY A 91 -7.36 -22.57 6.86
CA GLY A 91 -8.61 -21.95 6.43
C GLY A 91 -8.48 -21.10 5.16
N PHE A 92 -7.51 -21.42 4.32
CA PHE A 92 -7.21 -20.68 3.08
C PHE A 92 -8.43 -20.52 2.16
N ASN A 93 -9.31 -21.52 2.11
CA ASN A 93 -10.49 -21.48 1.25
C ASN A 93 -11.46 -20.33 1.56
N ASN A 94 -11.46 -19.83 2.79
CA ASN A 94 -12.32 -18.74 3.24
C ASN A 94 -11.52 -17.47 3.60
N ALA A 95 -10.19 -17.51 3.47
CA ALA A 95 -9.34 -16.38 3.83
C ALA A 95 -9.59 -15.19 2.90
N PRO A 96 -9.69 -13.95 3.43
CA PRO A 96 -9.82 -12.76 2.61
C PRO A 96 -8.50 -12.39 1.90
N ALA A 97 -7.37 -12.71 2.54
CA ALA A 97 -6.06 -12.42 2.00
C ALA A 97 -5.00 -13.44 2.45
N VAL A 98 -3.94 -13.55 1.67
CA VAL A 98 -2.70 -14.25 2.01
C VAL A 98 -1.52 -13.29 1.92
N ILE A 99 -0.68 -13.29 2.96
CA ILE A 99 0.52 -12.47 3.07
C ILE A 99 1.74 -13.39 3.07
N ILE A 100 2.58 -13.30 2.05
CA ILE A 100 3.75 -14.17 1.86
C ILE A 100 5.00 -13.40 2.28
N THR A 101 5.68 -13.84 3.36
CA THR A 101 6.79 -13.10 3.98
C THR A 101 8.07 -13.93 4.08
N SER A 102 8.24 -14.98 3.30
CA SER A 102 9.45 -15.80 3.36
C SER A 102 10.69 -14.99 2.93
N HIS A 103 11.88 -15.46 3.33
CA HIS A 103 13.14 -14.82 2.95
C HIS A 103 13.63 -15.21 1.55
N ASN A 104 13.02 -16.21 0.94
CA ASN A 104 13.42 -16.72 -0.36
C ASN A 104 12.42 -16.25 -1.42
N ASP A 105 12.88 -15.41 -2.34
CA ASP A 105 12.01 -14.86 -3.40
C ASP A 105 11.50 -15.91 -4.37
N GLU A 106 12.28 -16.98 -4.64
CA GLU A 106 11.84 -18.09 -5.49
C GLU A 106 10.64 -18.81 -4.85
N SER A 107 10.72 -19.03 -3.53
CA SER A 107 9.60 -19.57 -2.76
C SER A 107 8.39 -18.63 -2.77
N ASN A 108 8.63 -17.32 -2.68
CA ASN A 108 7.56 -16.32 -2.72
C ASN A 108 6.86 -16.31 -4.10
N VAL A 109 7.62 -16.39 -5.20
CA VAL A 109 7.06 -16.53 -6.56
C VAL A 109 6.24 -17.81 -6.69
N TYR A 110 6.78 -18.95 -6.26
CA TYR A 110 6.08 -20.22 -6.29
C TYR A 110 4.76 -20.19 -5.50
N LEU A 111 4.82 -19.72 -4.24
CA LEU A 111 3.65 -19.64 -3.37
C LEU A 111 2.61 -18.67 -3.91
N THR A 112 3.03 -17.56 -4.53
CA THR A 112 2.14 -16.61 -5.19
C THR A 112 1.37 -17.28 -6.32
N ILE A 113 2.08 -17.96 -7.24
CA ILE A 113 1.45 -18.73 -8.34
C ILE A 113 0.50 -19.79 -7.77
N TYR A 114 0.95 -20.51 -6.76
CA TYR A 114 0.19 -21.61 -6.17
C TYR A 114 -1.10 -21.11 -5.50
N CYS A 115 -1.02 -20.07 -4.67
CA CYS A 115 -2.19 -19.46 -4.03
C CYS A 115 -3.16 -18.88 -5.06
N ARG A 116 -2.68 -18.17 -6.08
CA ARG A 116 -3.50 -17.61 -7.16
C ARG A 116 -4.20 -18.70 -7.97
N LYS A 117 -3.52 -19.82 -8.23
CA LYS A 117 -4.11 -20.96 -8.93
C LYS A 117 -5.20 -21.65 -8.11
N LEU A 118 -5.02 -21.77 -6.79
CA LEU A 118 -6.02 -22.37 -5.89
C LEU A 118 -7.22 -21.45 -5.67
N ARG A 119 -6.98 -20.15 -5.54
CA ARG A 119 -7.99 -19.11 -5.30
C ARG A 119 -7.71 -17.91 -6.22
N PRO A 120 -8.36 -17.85 -7.40
CA PRO A 120 -8.19 -16.73 -8.35
C PRO A 120 -8.61 -15.36 -7.78
N ASP A 121 -9.48 -15.36 -6.78
CA ASP A 121 -10.10 -14.18 -6.16
C ASP A 121 -9.39 -13.67 -4.89
N ILE A 122 -8.49 -14.47 -4.30
CA ILE A 122 -7.85 -14.11 -3.04
C ILE A 122 -6.89 -12.93 -3.21
N GLN A 123 -6.89 -12.00 -2.27
CA GLN A 123 -5.89 -10.95 -2.24
C GLN A 123 -4.52 -11.53 -1.83
N ILE A 124 -3.49 -11.30 -2.65
CA ILE A 124 -2.14 -11.78 -2.41
C ILE A 124 -1.20 -10.59 -2.20
N ILE A 125 -0.64 -10.51 -0.99
CA ILE A 125 0.41 -9.56 -0.65
C ILE A 125 1.69 -10.36 -0.48
N THR A 126 2.76 -10.00 -1.18
CA THR A 126 4.02 -10.73 -1.08
C THR A 126 5.19 -9.80 -0.85
N ARG A 127 6.25 -10.34 -0.26
CA ARG A 127 7.51 -9.65 -0.07
C ARG A 127 8.49 -10.00 -1.18
N ALA A 128 9.17 -8.99 -1.73
CA ALA A 128 10.38 -9.15 -2.51
C ALA A 128 11.60 -8.81 -1.64
N PHE A 129 12.56 -9.71 -1.54
CA PHE A 129 13.85 -9.41 -0.90
C PHE A 129 14.74 -8.60 -1.83
N LEU A 130 14.77 -8.96 -3.13
CA LEU A 130 15.50 -8.22 -4.15
C LEU A 130 14.51 -7.46 -5.04
N HIS A 131 14.80 -6.19 -5.30
CA HIS A 131 13.93 -5.34 -6.13
C HIS A 131 13.66 -5.94 -7.53
N ARG A 132 14.63 -6.60 -8.14
CA ARG A 132 14.47 -7.27 -9.45
C ARG A 132 13.36 -8.33 -9.48
N ASN A 133 12.92 -8.83 -8.33
CA ASN A 133 11.88 -9.87 -8.22
C ASN A 133 10.47 -9.29 -8.06
N VAL A 134 10.33 -7.99 -8.00
CA VAL A 134 9.05 -7.30 -7.88
C VAL A 134 8.16 -7.58 -9.08
N GLU A 135 8.64 -7.28 -10.28
CA GLU A 135 7.87 -7.53 -11.51
C GLU A 135 7.57 -9.03 -11.74
N PRO A 136 8.50 -9.98 -11.52
CA PRO A 136 8.19 -11.41 -11.50
C PRO A 136 7.05 -11.79 -10.53
N LEU A 137 7.00 -11.20 -9.33
CA LEU A 137 5.95 -11.46 -8.34
C LEU A 137 4.59 -10.92 -8.79
N HIS A 138 4.53 -9.75 -9.40
CA HIS A 138 3.29 -9.24 -10.03
C HIS A 138 2.82 -10.16 -11.17
N ARG A 139 3.74 -10.58 -12.04
CA ARG A 139 3.39 -11.57 -13.10
C ARG A 139 2.97 -12.91 -12.54
N ALA A 140 3.45 -13.30 -11.37
CA ALA A 140 3.01 -14.49 -10.65
C ALA A 140 1.58 -14.39 -10.11
N GLY A 141 1.02 -13.16 -10.06
CA GLY A 141 -0.33 -12.89 -9.61
C GLY A 141 -0.44 -12.24 -8.24
N ALA A 142 0.63 -11.65 -7.71
CA ALA A 142 0.55 -10.81 -6.51
C ALA A 142 -0.21 -9.51 -6.82
N ASP A 143 -1.13 -9.14 -5.93
CA ASP A 143 -1.83 -7.86 -6.01
C ASP A 143 -0.95 -6.72 -5.48
N PHE A 144 -0.15 -7.02 -4.44
CA PHE A 144 0.81 -6.08 -3.85
C PHE A 144 2.14 -6.78 -3.59
N VAL A 145 3.22 -6.09 -3.95
CA VAL A 145 4.59 -6.54 -3.69
C VAL A 145 5.32 -5.50 -2.83
N MET A 146 5.85 -5.92 -1.69
CA MET A 146 6.64 -5.08 -0.81
C MET A 146 8.13 -5.33 -1.03
N SER A 147 8.83 -4.38 -1.65
CA SER A 147 10.29 -4.41 -1.78
C SER A 147 10.95 -3.73 -0.59
N GLN A 148 11.69 -4.50 0.23
CA GLN A 148 12.34 -3.97 1.42
C GLN A 148 13.45 -2.98 1.09
N ASP A 149 14.22 -3.25 0.04
CA ASP A 149 15.32 -2.39 -0.38
C ASP A 149 14.82 -1.01 -0.83
N HIS A 150 13.75 -1.01 -1.61
CA HIS A 150 13.17 0.22 -2.14
C HIS A 150 12.52 1.06 -1.04
N MET A 151 11.76 0.42 -0.13
CA MET A 151 11.18 1.11 1.03
C MET A 151 12.26 1.73 1.92
N GLY A 152 13.37 1.02 2.16
CA GLY A 152 14.49 1.53 2.94
C GLY A 152 15.19 2.70 2.27
N ALA A 153 15.49 2.59 0.98
CA ALA A 153 16.14 3.63 0.20
C ALA A 153 15.29 4.91 0.14
N ASN A 154 13.99 4.78 -0.13
CA ASN A 154 13.06 5.92 -0.15
C ASN A 154 12.96 6.59 1.23
N THR A 155 12.88 5.80 2.30
CA THR A 155 12.87 6.35 3.66
C THR A 155 14.13 7.16 3.95
N ILE A 156 15.32 6.65 3.60
CA ILE A 156 16.59 7.37 3.77
C ILE A 156 16.60 8.64 2.93
N PHE A 157 16.20 8.56 1.66
CA PHE A 157 16.15 9.71 0.76
C PHE A 157 15.22 10.80 1.31
N ASN A 158 14.04 10.43 1.79
CA ASN A 158 13.07 11.34 2.36
C ASN A 158 13.61 12.03 3.62
N LEU A 159 14.28 11.29 4.50
CA LEU A 159 14.92 11.85 5.69
C LEU A 159 16.03 12.85 5.33
N LEU A 160 16.80 12.58 4.27
CA LEU A 160 17.85 13.47 3.79
C LEU A 160 17.29 14.77 3.19
N ASN A 161 16.25 14.66 2.42
CA ASN A 161 15.61 15.80 1.73
C ASN A 161 14.59 16.53 2.59
N ARG A 162 14.35 16.10 3.84
CA ARG A 162 13.29 16.61 4.71
C ARG A 162 11.91 16.64 4.05
N ALA A 163 11.73 15.81 3.03
CA ALA A 163 10.45 15.62 2.36
C ALA A 163 9.71 14.46 3.03
N GLU A 164 8.46 14.67 3.39
CA GLU A 164 7.58 13.59 3.83
C GLU A 164 7.01 12.90 2.58
N ILE A 165 7.84 12.11 1.88
CA ILE A 165 7.35 11.27 0.79
C ILE A 165 6.90 9.93 1.39
N LEU A 166 5.63 9.62 1.29
CA LEU A 166 5.06 8.33 1.63
C LEU A 166 4.85 7.55 0.35
N MET A 167 5.63 6.50 0.16
CA MET A 167 5.38 5.54 -0.91
C MET A 167 4.09 4.77 -0.59
N VAL A 168 3.10 4.86 -1.45
CA VAL A 168 1.79 4.24 -1.22
C VAL A 168 1.69 2.88 -1.90
N THR A 169 2.16 2.78 -3.13
CA THR A 169 2.30 1.53 -3.89
C THR A 169 3.45 1.68 -4.87
N GLU A 170 3.88 0.58 -5.51
CA GLU A 170 4.85 0.67 -6.59
C GLU A 170 4.35 1.58 -7.72
N GLY A 171 5.18 2.57 -8.05
CA GLY A 171 4.91 3.51 -9.12
C GLY A 171 3.95 4.65 -8.75
N LEU A 172 3.57 4.79 -7.47
CA LEU A 172 2.75 5.90 -6.97
C LEU A 172 3.30 6.41 -5.65
N ASP A 173 3.82 7.63 -5.68
CA ASP A 173 4.38 8.32 -4.53
C ASP A 173 3.47 9.45 -4.07
N ILE A 174 3.36 9.63 -2.75
CA ILE A 174 2.82 10.86 -2.16
C ILE A 174 4.01 11.72 -1.76
N PHE A 175 4.06 12.92 -2.26
CA PHE A 175 5.11 13.88 -1.94
C PHE A 175 4.51 15.21 -1.52
N SER A 176 5.27 15.92 -0.68
CA SER A 176 4.93 17.23 -0.18
C SER A 176 5.83 18.29 -0.81
N GLN A 177 5.23 19.40 -1.23
CA GLN A 177 5.93 20.51 -1.85
C GLN A 177 5.41 21.83 -1.27
N LYS A 178 6.31 22.77 -0.97
CA LYS A 178 5.89 24.13 -0.67
C LYS A 178 5.09 24.69 -1.84
N THR A 179 4.08 25.48 -1.55
CA THR A 179 3.31 26.14 -2.60
C THR A 179 4.24 26.94 -3.52
N PRO A 180 4.37 26.56 -4.80
CA PRO A 180 5.15 27.34 -5.75
C PRO A 180 4.61 28.76 -5.92
N GLU A 181 5.49 29.74 -6.12
CA GLU A 181 5.09 31.13 -6.31
C GLU A 181 4.08 31.31 -7.45
N SER A 182 4.22 30.52 -8.50
CA SER A 182 3.31 30.50 -9.67
C SER A 182 1.86 30.08 -9.33
N LEU A 183 1.65 29.44 -8.19
CA LEU A 183 0.34 28.99 -7.74
C LEU A 183 -0.26 29.88 -6.63
N VAL A 184 0.53 30.76 -5.99
CA VAL A 184 0.03 31.63 -4.91
C VAL A 184 -1.13 32.49 -5.39
N GLY A 185 -2.25 32.45 -4.67
CA GLY A 185 -3.47 33.18 -5.02
C GLY A 185 -4.32 32.56 -6.14
N VAL A 186 -3.84 31.51 -6.80
CA VAL A 186 -4.59 30.79 -7.82
C VAL A 186 -5.61 29.87 -7.16
N GLN A 187 -6.79 29.72 -7.72
CA GLN A 187 -7.76 28.70 -7.28
C GLN A 187 -7.36 27.31 -7.76
N LEU A 188 -7.65 26.29 -6.96
CA LEU A 188 -7.32 24.89 -7.30
C LEU A 188 -7.85 24.50 -8.69
N ARG A 189 -9.10 24.87 -9.02
CA ARG A 189 -9.72 24.60 -10.32
C ARG A 189 -8.94 25.20 -11.51
N ASP A 190 -8.29 26.35 -11.30
CA ASP A 190 -7.59 27.10 -12.35
C ASP A 190 -6.11 26.73 -12.45
N SER A 191 -5.59 26.00 -11.47
CA SER A 191 -4.17 25.58 -11.42
C SER A 191 -3.78 24.64 -12.54
N LYS A 192 -4.73 23.80 -12.97
CA LYS A 192 -4.54 22.73 -13.99
C LYS A 192 -3.37 21.78 -13.63
N ILE A 193 -3.11 21.56 -12.35
CA ILE A 193 -2.02 20.71 -11.88
C ILE A 193 -2.11 19.33 -12.55
N THR A 194 -3.26 18.66 -12.43
CA THR A 194 -3.42 17.30 -12.97
C THR A 194 -3.27 17.24 -14.50
N GLU A 195 -3.85 18.21 -15.21
CA GLU A 195 -3.75 18.25 -16.67
C GLU A 195 -2.31 18.47 -17.16
N LYS A 196 -1.56 19.31 -16.44
CA LYS A 196 -0.20 19.68 -16.83
C LYS A 196 0.84 18.64 -16.43
N THR A 197 0.66 17.98 -15.28
CA THR A 197 1.73 17.20 -14.65
C THR A 197 1.41 15.72 -14.50
N GLY A 198 0.12 15.35 -14.50
CA GLY A 198 -0.33 14.00 -14.12
C GLY A 198 -0.49 13.82 -12.60
N CYS A 199 0.01 14.75 -11.77
CA CYS A 199 -0.16 14.68 -10.32
C CYS A 199 -1.59 15.02 -9.92
N SER A 200 -2.08 14.37 -8.87
CA SER A 200 -3.34 14.72 -8.22
C SER A 200 -3.08 15.36 -6.86
N LEU A 201 -3.76 16.49 -6.57
CA LEU A 201 -3.68 17.14 -5.27
C LEU A 201 -4.56 16.39 -4.25
N VAL A 202 -3.95 15.95 -3.16
CA VAL A 202 -4.63 15.18 -2.10
C VAL A 202 -4.98 16.08 -0.91
N ALA A 203 -4.05 16.95 -0.52
CA ALA A 203 -4.26 17.82 0.63
C ALA A 203 -3.45 19.12 0.51
N ILE A 204 -3.85 20.11 1.31
CA ILE A 204 -3.13 21.37 1.50
C ILE A 204 -2.93 21.54 3.00
N LYS A 205 -1.71 21.83 3.40
CA LYS A 205 -1.33 22.15 4.78
C LYS A 205 -1.04 23.64 4.86
N GLY A 206 -1.76 24.34 5.69
CA GLY A 206 -1.59 25.79 5.96
C GLY A 206 -1.56 26.06 7.44
N ASP A 207 -1.52 27.33 7.82
CA ASP A 207 -1.42 27.80 9.22
C ASP A 207 -2.59 27.30 10.10
N GLN A 208 -3.74 27.00 9.50
CA GLN A 208 -4.93 26.49 10.19
C GLN A 208 -5.03 24.95 10.23
N GLY A 209 -3.98 24.26 9.78
CA GLY A 209 -3.93 22.79 9.71
C GLY A 209 -4.03 22.23 8.29
N THR A 210 -4.26 20.92 8.21
CA THR A 210 -4.31 20.19 6.93
C THR A 210 -5.74 20.06 6.44
N ILE A 211 -6.00 20.51 5.21
CA ILE A 211 -7.27 20.33 4.50
C ILE A 211 -7.10 19.18 3.52
N ILE A 212 -7.74 18.05 3.80
CA ILE A 212 -7.76 16.88 2.91
C ILE A 212 -8.89 17.08 1.91
N THR A 213 -8.65 16.76 0.63
CA THR A 213 -9.59 16.96 -0.48
C THR A 213 -10.12 18.41 -0.52
N PRO A 214 -9.24 19.40 -0.76
CA PRO A 214 -9.65 20.81 -0.77
C PRO A 214 -10.69 21.08 -1.84
N SER A 215 -11.56 22.07 -1.56
CA SER A 215 -12.56 22.53 -2.53
C SER A 215 -11.88 23.05 -3.81
N PRO A 216 -12.50 22.88 -4.99
CA PRO A 216 -12.02 23.49 -6.24
C PRO A 216 -11.82 25.02 -6.15
N ASP A 217 -12.54 25.69 -5.25
CA ASP A 217 -12.46 27.14 -5.02
C ASP A 217 -11.35 27.55 -4.04
N HIS A 218 -10.65 26.56 -3.44
CA HIS A 218 -9.59 26.87 -2.50
C HIS A 218 -8.45 27.59 -3.20
N GLN A 219 -7.97 28.70 -2.59
CA GLN A 219 -6.82 29.46 -3.07
C GLN A 219 -5.54 29.02 -2.37
N PHE A 220 -4.48 28.84 -3.14
CA PHE A 220 -3.17 28.50 -2.59
C PHE A 220 -2.57 29.69 -1.85
N SER A 221 -2.08 29.45 -0.63
CA SER A 221 -1.40 30.45 0.20
C SER A 221 0.12 30.38 0.04
N GLU A 222 0.81 31.50 0.23
CA GLU A 222 2.26 31.63 0.09
C GLU A 222 3.04 30.70 1.03
N ASN A 223 2.56 30.54 2.27
CA ASN A 223 3.19 29.66 3.27
C ASN A 223 2.58 28.25 3.30
N GLY A 224 1.78 27.90 2.29
CA GLY A 224 1.14 26.61 2.23
C GLY A 224 2.11 25.50 1.78
N GLU A 225 1.78 24.30 2.16
CA GLU A 225 2.40 23.07 1.69
C GLU A 225 1.34 22.23 1.00
N ILE A 226 1.61 21.78 -0.22
CA ILE A 226 0.69 20.97 -1.01
C ILE A 226 1.15 19.52 -1.00
N ILE A 227 0.21 18.60 -0.83
CA ILE A 227 0.46 17.17 -0.83
C ILE A 227 -0.11 16.59 -2.12
N LEU A 228 0.76 16.03 -2.91
CA LEU A 228 0.49 15.52 -4.26
C LEU A 228 0.69 14.01 -4.31
N ILE A 229 -0.02 13.37 -5.23
CA ILE A 229 0.20 11.97 -5.59
C ILE A 229 0.47 11.88 -7.10
N GLY A 230 1.48 11.10 -7.46
CA GLY A 230 1.86 10.87 -8.86
C GLY A 230 2.94 9.82 -8.96
N ASP A 231 3.27 9.41 -10.18
CA ASP A 231 4.46 8.63 -10.46
C ASP A 231 5.71 9.54 -10.57
N GLU A 232 6.88 8.94 -10.64
CA GLU A 232 8.16 9.68 -10.76
C GLU A 232 8.18 10.65 -11.96
N ALA A 233 7.52 10.30 -13.05
CA ALA A 233 7.43 11.16 -14.24
C ALA A 233 6.53 12.36 -13.99
N ALA A 234 5.42 12.17 -13.29
CA ALA A 234 4.50 13.23 -12.89
C ALA A 234 5.15 14.19 -11.89
N GLU A 235 5.90 13.68 -10.90
CA GLU A 235 6.66 14.48 -9.94
C GLU A 235 7.68 15.38 -10.64
N LYS A 236 8.54 14.81 -11.49
CA LYS A 236 9.50 15.58 -12.31
C LYS A 236 8.82 16.63 -13.20
N SER A 237 7.66 16.29 -13.76
CA SER A 237 6.85 17.22 -14.55
C SER A 237 6.32 18.37 -13.72
N PHE A 238 5.92 18.09 -12.48
CA PHE A 238 5.47 19.12 -11.53
C PHE A 238 6.60 20.08 -11.17
N GLU A 239 7.75 19.56 -10.78
CA GLU A 239 8.93 20.37 -10.45
C GLU A 239 9.34 21.26 -11.61
N SER A 240 9.40 20.70 -12.84
CA SER A 240 9.81 21.48 -14.01
C SER A 240 8.83 22.58 -14.40
N LYS A 241 7.52 22.40 -14.18
CA LYS A 241 6.49 23.34 -14.63
C LYS A 241 6.09 24.38 -13.58
N PHE A 242 6.26 24.08 -12.31
CA PHE A 242 5.79 24.93 -11.24
C PHE A 242 6.89 25.40 -10.28
N CYS A 243 8.01 24.65 -10.15
CA CYS A 243 9.08 24.96 -9.20
C CYS A 243 10.36 25.48 -9.88
N SER A 244 10.48 25.40 -11.21
CA SER A 244 11.65 25.96 -11.92
C SER A 244 11.46 27.48 -12.06
N ASN A 245 12.35 28.23 -11.40
CA ASN A 245 12.59 29.65 -11.65
C ASN A 245 13.42 29.83 -12.93
#